data_2b30b04899ca7b808286cb267044838e
#
_entry.id   2b30b04899ca7b808286cb267044838e
#
_cell.length_a   1.000
_cell.length_b   1.000
_cell.length_c   1.000
_cell.angle_alpha   90.00
_cell.angle_beta   90.00
_cell.angle_gamma   90.00
#
_symmetry.space_group_name_H-M   'P 1'
#
loop_
_entity.id
_entity.type
_entity.pdbx_description
1 polymer ?
#
loop_
_entity_poly.entity_id
_entity_poly.type
_entity_poly.pdbx_seq_one_letter_code
_entity_poly.pdbx_strand_id
1 'polypeptide(L)'
;MSVERARKIKLLLFDVDGVLTDGTIWLFPAPAGVQLSTQQHARQHGGEGGFGFVSQSMMEAKGFHAHDGTAISLARLAGIKTGLITKRISETVALRARDLKLDHAYQGIQDKLTVFEEILRKEGLRPEQAAYVGDDVIDLPVMRNCGLSVAVANARAEVKDEAHYVTEHRGGDGALRDAVEYIVKAQGKWEEVVREYTRERSPAR
;
A
#
# COMPACT_ATOMS: atom_id res chain seq x y z
N MET A 1 -2.36 -13.27 -19.85
CA MET A 1 -1.43 -13.75 -18.79
C MET A 1 -1.59 -12.95 -17.48
N SER A 2 -1.59 -11.62 -17.44
CA SER A 2 -1.77 -10.83 -16.20
C SER A 2 -3.16 -10.99 -15.58
N VAL A 3 -4.22 -11.08 -16.38
CA VAL A 3 -5.61 -11.32 -15.91
C VAL A 3 -5.74 -12.65 -15.16
N GLU A 4 -5.09 -13.73 -15.64
CA GLU A 4 -5.12 -15.02 -14.95
C GLU A 4 -4.39 -14.99 -13.59
N ARG A 5 -3.37 -14.15 -13.48
CA ARG A 5 -2.69 -13.89 -12.19
C ARG A 5 -3.62 -13.12 -11.26
N ALA A 6 -4.24 -12.06 -11.73
CA ALA A 6 -5.15 -11.21 -10.97
C ALA A 6 -6.33 -12.00 -10.37
N ARG A 7 -6.86 -13.02 -11.07
CA ARG A 7 -7.93 -13.90 -10.57
C ARG A 7 -7.60 -14.64 -9.28
N LYS A 8 -6.31 -14.90 -9.03
CA LYS A 8 -5.85 -15.68 -7.86
C LYS A 8 -5.58 -14.85 -6.61
N ILE A 9 -5.59 -13.52 -6.73
CA ILE A 9 -5.13 -12.62 -5.67
C ILE A 9 -6.11 -12.61 -4.49
N LYS A 10 -5.55 -12.77 -3.31
CA LYS A 10 -6.23 -12.71 -2.01
C LYS A 10 -5.60 -11.69 -1.07
N LEU A 11 -4.38 -11.24 -1.38
CA LEU A 11 -3.60 -10.27 -0.62
C LEU A 11 -3.01 -9.24 -1.58
N LEU A 12 -3.20 -7.95 -1.29
CA LEU A 12 -2.59 -6.83 -1.99
C LEU A 12 -1.67 -6.08 -1.04
N LEU A 13 -0.38 -6.14 -1.30
CA LEU A 13 0.64 -5.38 -0.58
C LEU A 13 1.19 -4.27 -1.47
N PHE A 14 1.67 -3.18 -0.86
CA PHE A 14 2.17 -2.03 -1.60
C PHE A 14 3.22 -1.24 -0.81
N ASP A 15 4.08 -0.52 -1.53
CA ASP A 15 4.94 0.51 -0.94
C ASP A 15 4.13 1.77 -0.60
N VAL A 16 4.74 2.71 0.05
CA VAL A 16 4.11 3.97 0.47
C VAL A 16 4.58 5.14 -0.37
N ASP A 17 5.88 5.45 -0.30
CA ASP A 17 6.43 6.64 -0.97
C ASP A 17 6.55 6.38 -2.48
N GLY A 18 5.76 7.10 -3.27
CA GLY A 18 5.67 6.90 -4.73
C GLY A 18 4.54 5.96 -5.17
N VAL A 19 3.87 5.25 -4.24
CA VAL A 19 2.72 4.36 -4.51
C VAL A 19 1.45 4.85 -3.84
N LEU A 20 1.38 4.81 -2.49
CA LEU A 20 0.23 5.33 -1.71
C LEU A 20 0.25 6.87 -1.64
N THR A 21 1.43 7.46 -1.79
CA THR A 21 1.69 8.90 -1.92
C THR A 21 2.40 9.19 -3.24
N ASP A 22 2.56 10.46 -3.59
CA ASP A 22 3.34 10.89 -4.77
C ASP A 22 4.87 10.82 -4.56
N GLY A 23 5.31 10.37 -3.38
CA GLY A 23 6.73 10.31 -2.99
C GLY A 23 7.27 11.61 -2.42
N THR A 24 6.50 12.71 -2.44
CA THR A 24 6.92 13.99 -1.86
C THR A 24 6.85 13.94 -0.33
N ILE A 25 7.88 14.46 0.32
CA ILE A 25 7.97 14.60 1.76
C ILE A 25 7.97 16.08 2.11
N TRP A 26 6.92 16.54 2.77
CA TRP A 26 6.82 17.91 3.26
C TRP A 26 7.31 17.98 4.70
N LEU A 27 8.22 18.92 4.97
CA LEU A 27 8.74 19.19 6.32
C LEU A 27 8.35 20.61 6.73
N PHE A 28 7.69 20.74 7.84
CA PHE A 28 7.23 22.01 8.40
C PHE A 28 7.80 22.21 9.81
N PRO A 29 8.12 23.45 10.22
CA PRO A 29 8.43 23.73 11.61
C PRO A 29 7.25 23.30 12.53
N ALA A 30 7.56 22.65 13.62
CA ALA A 30 6.55 22.34 14.65
C ALA A 30 6.07 23.65 15.30
N PRO A 31 4.76 23.78 15.61
CA PRO A 31 4.27 24.92 16.36
C PRO A 31 4.98 25.06 17.70
N ALA A 32 5.21 26.31 18.13
CA ALA A 32 5.83 26.58 19.42
C ALA A 32 5.05 25.93 20.57
N GLY A 33 5.73 25.23 21.46
CA GLY A 33 5.13 24.57 22.64
C GLY A 33 4.49 23.20 22.35
N VAL A 34 4.51 22.70 21.12
CA VAL A 34 4.08 21.35 20.78
C VAL A 34 5.26 20.39 20.94
N GLN A 35 5.16 19.46 21.90
CA GLN A 35 6.06 18.31 21.96
C GLN A 35 5.52 17.26 20.99
N LEU A 36 6.26 17.02 19.90
CA LEU A 36 5.94 15.93 18.98
C LEU A 36 6.30 14.63 19.67
N SER A 37 5.31 13.76 19.85
CA SER A 37 5.53 12.43 20.41
C SER A 37 6.36 11.61 19.41
N THR A 38 7.64 11.51 19.69
CA THR A 38 8.56 10.76 18.85
C THR A 38 8.40 9.26 19.06
N GLN A 39 8.12 8.52 18.00
CA GLN A 39 8.60 7.14 17.78
C GLN A 39 8.03 5.98 18.59
N GLN A 40 7.24 6.13 19.61
CA GLN A 40 6.82 4.94 20.40
C GLN A 40 5.94 3.94 19.63
N HIS A 41 5.23 4.38 18.58
CA HIS A 41 4.32 3.52 17.82
C HIS A 41 4.95 2.88 16.57
N ALA A 42 6.03 3.44 16.04
CA ALA A 42 6.72 2.89 14.87
C ALA A 42 7.56 1.64 15.17
N ARG A 43 7.88 1.41 16.46
CA ARG A 43 8.73 0.29 16.90
C ARG A 43 8.01 -1.06 16.99
N GLN A 44 6.69 -1.11 16.91
CA GLN A 44 5.97 -2.38 17.14
C GLN A 44 6.12 -3.41 16.01
N HIS A 45 6.54 -2.98 14.79
CA HIS A 45 6.74 -3.88 13.65
C HIS A 45 7.94 -3.50 12.76
N GLY A 46 8.84 -2.64 13.21
CA GLY A 46 10.00 -2.20 12.43
C GLY A 46 11.25 -3.00 12.77
N GLY A 47 11.90 -3.56 11.76
CA GLY A 47 13.25 -4.12 11.89
C GLY A 47 14.28 -3.05 12.27
N GLU A 48 15.45 -3.47 12.82
CA GLU A 48 16.56 -2.57 13.08
C GLU A 48 17.05 -1.92 11.77
N GLY A 49 17.14 -0.59 11.73
CA GLY A 49 17.74 0.16 10.63
C GLY A 49 16.78 0.92 9.70
N GLY A 50 15.50 1.05 10.01
CA GLY A 50 14.55 1.87 9.24
C GLY A 50 14.91 3.36 9.26
N PHE A 51 14.77 4.04 8.11
CA PHE A 51 14.94 5.49 8.01
C PHE A 51 13.64 6.19 8.42
N GLY A 52 13.69 6.98 9.48
CA GLY A 52 12.63 7.87 9.89
C GLY A 52 13.16 9.27 10.12
N PHE A 53 12.33 10.27 9.83
CA PHE A 53 12.64 11.63 10.24
C PHE A 53 12.26 11.79 11.71
N VAL A 54 13.23 12.10 12.55
CA VAL A 54 13.04 12.35 13.97
C VAL A 54 13.50 13.75 14.26
N SER A 55 12.58 14.64 14.55
CA SER A 55 12.88 15.99 14.99
C SER A 55 11.86 16.44 16.02
N GLN A 56 12.33 17.14 17.05
CA GLN A 56 11.45 17.83 17.99
C GLN A 56 10.94 19.17 17.46
N SER A 57 11.54 19.66 16.38
CA SER A 57 11.27 20.98 15.80
C SER A 57 10.63 20.95 14.42
N MET A 58 10.48 19.79 13.80
CA MET A 58 9.90 19.65 12.47
C MET A 58 8.81 18.57 12.45
N MET A 59 7.76 18.80 11.67
CA MET A 59 6.69 17.86 11.39
C MET A 59 6.79 17.37 9.94
N GLU A 60 6.50 16.08 9.73
CA GLU A 60 6.34 15.51 8.39
C GLU A 60 4.86 15.55 7.97
N ALA A 61 4.59 15.92 6.73
CA ALA A 61 3.31 15.76 6.10
C ALA A 61 3.46 14.97 4.78
N LYS A 62 2.43 14.18 4.46
CA LYS A 62 2.30 13.42 3.21
C LYS A 62 0.89 13.57 2.66
N GLY A 63 0.76 13.66 1.33
CA GLY A 63 -0.51 13.65 0.65
C GLY A 63 -1.00 12.23 0.37
N PHE A 64 -2.26 11.95 0.64
CA PHE A 64 -2.93 10.69 0.30
C PHE A 64 -4.12 10.97 -0.60
N HIS A 65 -4.27 10.19 -1.67
CA HIS A 65 -5.37 10.36 -2.60
C HIS A 65 -6.66 9.66 -2.09
N ALA A 66 -7.81 10.33 -2.27
CA ALA A 66 -9.09 9.80 -1.80
C ALA A 66 -9.51 8.52 -2.51
N HIS A 67 -9.24 8.39 -3.82
CA HIS A 67 -9.56 7.19 -4.60
C HIS A 67 -8.79 5.97 -4.10
N ASP A 68 -7.53 6.14 -3.69
CA ASP A 68 -6.72 5.05 -3.13
C ASP A 68 -7.29 4.59 -1.78
N GLY A 69 -7.77 5.52 -0.94
CA GLY A 69 -8.48 5.17 0.28
C GLY A 69 -9.76 4.38 0.03
N THR A 70 -10.54 4.78 -0.97
CA THR A 70 -11.75 4.05 -1.40
C THR A 70 -11.39 2.66 -1.94
N ALA A 71 -10.28 2.54 -2.70
CA ALA A 71 -9.80 1.27 -3.24
C ALA A 71 -9.59 0.21 -2.15
N ILE A 72 -9.00 0.58 -1.02
CA ILE A 72 -8.80 -0.33 0.12
C ILE A 72 -10.14 -0.85 0.67
N SER A 73 -11.16 0.01 0.72
CA SER A 73 -12.51 -0.41 1.14
C SER A 73 -13.14 -1.39 0.15
N LEU A 74 -12.97 -1.16 -1.16
CA LEU A 74 -13.46 -2.06 -2.22
C LEU A 74 -12.71 -3.40 -2.22
N ALA A 75 -11.38 -3.39 -2.01
CA ALA A 75 -10.60 -4.62 -1.86
C ALA A 75 -11.11 -5.48 -0.70
N ARG A 76 -11.41 -4.86 0.44
CA ARG A 76 -11.97 -5.56 1.61
C ARG A 76 -13.34 -6.18 1.31
N LEU A 77 -14.23 -5.47 0.62
CA LEU A 77 -15.52 -6.03 0.20
C LEU A 77 -15.36 -7.19 -0.80
N ALA A 78 -14.33 -7.15 -1.63
CA ALA A 78 -13.98 -8.27 -2.52
C ALA A 78 -13.36 -9.48 -1.78
N GLY A 79 -13.10 -9.37 -0.47
CA GLY A 79 -12.42 -10.39 0.32
C GLY A 79 -10.89 -10.43 0.12
N ILE A 80 -10.30 -9.31 -0.32
CA ILE A 80 -8.86 -9.16 -0.51
C ILE A 80 -8.29 -8.44 0.71
N LYS A 81 -7.33 -9.06 1.40
CA LYS A 81 -6.56 -8.43 2.45
C LYS A 81 -5.59 -7.40 1.90
N THR A 82 -5.29 -6.37 2.68
CA THR A 82 -4.45 -5.27 2.24
C THR A 82 -3.37 -4.93 3.25
N GLY A 83 -2.21 -4.46 2.77
CA GLY A 83 -1.15 -4.04 3.67
C GLY A 83 -0.05 -3.24 2.97
N LEU A 84 0.77 -2.57 3.79
CA LEU A 84 1.93 -1.82 3.32
C LEU A 84 3.24 -2.39 3.88
N ILE A 85 4.30 -2.27 3.07
CA ILE A 85 5.69 -2.59 3.46
C ILE A 85 6.55 -1.42 2.98
N THR A 86 7.03 -0.59 3.90
CA THR A 86 7.83 0.58 3.54
C THR A 86 9.15 0.65 4.30
N LYS A 87 10.15 1.21 3.66
CA LYS A 87 11.48 1.40 4.24
C LYS A 87 11.52 2.52 5.29
N ARG A 88 10.66 3.52 5.13
CA ARG A 88 10.60 4.66 6.04
C ARG A 88 9.70 4.36 7.24
N ILE A 89 9.99 5.08 8.35
CA ILE A 89 9.14 5.13 9.53
C ILE A 89 8.48 6.52 9.53
N SER A 90 7.16 6.55 9.58
CA SER A 90 6.38 7.78 9.57
C SER A 90 5.10 7.61 10.42
N GLU A 91 4.89 8.53 11.35
CA GLU A 91 3.65 8.54 12.14
C GLU A 91 2.43 8.82 11.27
N THR A 92 2.57 9.70 10.28
CA THR A 92 1.52 10.01 9.30
C THR A 92 1.07 8.75 8.56
N VAL A 93 2.03 7.88 8.17
CA VAL A 93 1.71 6.60 7.53
C VAL A 93 1.05 5.63 8.52
N ALA A 94 1.49 5.59 9.77
CA ALA A 94 0.87 4.75 10.80
C ALA A 94 -0.58 5.15 11.07
N LEU A 95 -0.86 6.45 11.15
CA LEU A 95 -2.21 7.01 11.27
C LEU A 95 -3.08 6.64 10.06
N ARG A 96 -2.55 6.79 8.85
CA ARG A 96 -3.27 6.47 7.62
C ARG A 96 -3.56 4.98 7.49
N ALA A 97 -2.61 4.11 7.82
CA ALA A 97 -2.81 2.66 7.80
C ALA A 97 -3.96 2.22 8.74
N ARG A 98 -4.03 2.83 9.92
CA ARG A 98 -5.08 2.58 10.89
C ARG A 98 -6.45 3.10 10.40
N ASP A 99 -6.51 4.32 9.84
CA ASP A 99 -7.71 4.91 9.25
C ASP A 99 -8.26 4.02 8.13
N LEU A 100 -7.40 3.54 7.24
CA LEU A 100 -7.73 2.65 6.14
C LEU A 100 -8.05 1.21 6.61
N LYS A 101 -7.78 0.89 7.89
CA LYS A 101 -7.94 -0.45 8.47
C LYS A 101 -7.17 -1.51 7.68
N LEU A 102 -5.89 -1.23 7.36
CA LEU A 102 -5.04 -2.21 6.69
C LEU A 102 -4.83 -3.44 7.60
N ASP A 103 -4.80 -4.63 6.99
CA ASP A 103 -4.54 -5.89 7.71
C ASP A 103 -3.08 -5.98 8.16
N HIS A 104 -2.18 -5.37 7.37
CA HIS A 104 -0.73 -5.37 7.59
C HIS A 104 -0.15 -3.97 7.41
N ALA A 105 0.71 -3.53 8.34
CA ALA A 105 1.42 -2.26 8.25
C ALA A 105 2.84 -2.41 8.81
N TYR A 106 3.81 -2.59 7.92
CA TYR A 106 5.21 -2.76 8.25
C TYR A 106 6.02 -1.57 7.78
N GLN A 107 6.64 -0.87 8.73
CA GLN A 107 7.48 0.31 8.48
C GLN A 107 8.92 0.05 8.95
N GLY A 108 9.88 0.78 8.39
CA GLY A 108 11.30 0.64 8.75
C GLY A 108 11.97 -0.59 8.15
N ILE A 109 11.40 -1.18 7.12
CA ILE A 109 11.79 -2.48 6.57
C ILE A 109 12.89 -2.30 5.52
N GLN A 110 14.09 -2.82 5.80
CA GLN A 110 15.20 -2.84 4.85
C GLN A 110 15.07 -3.98 3.84
N ASP A 111 14.69 -5.16 4.30
CA ASP A 111 14.45 -6.34 3.46
C ASP A 111 12.93 -6.59 3.34
N LYS A 112 12.35 -6.01 2.29
CA LYS A 112 10.92 -6.14 2.00
C LYS A 112 10.51 -7.59 1.67
N LEU A 113 11.42 -8.38 1.08
CA LEU A 113 11.12 -9.75 0.69
C LEU A 113 10.90 -10.65 1.90
N THR A 114 11.77 -10.56 2.90
CA THR A 114 11.62 -11.33 4.15
C THR A 114 10.27 -11.04 4.83
N VAL A 115 9.85 -9.75 4.88
CA VAL A 115 8.56 -9.37 5.46
C VAL A 115 7.38 -9.85 4.59
N PHE A 116 7.51 -9.80 3.27
CA PHE A 116 6.51 -10.36 2.37
C PHE A 116 6.29 -11.86 2.61
N GLU A 117 7.36 -12.63 2.74
CA GLU A 117 7.29 -14.07 3.03
C GLU A 117 6.71 -14.35 4.43
N GLU A 118 7.02 -13.51 5.42
CA GLU A 118 6.42 -13.60 6.76
C GLU A 118 4.91 -13.38 6.71
N ILE A 119 4.44 -12.37 5.98
CA ILE A 119 3.01 -12.10 5.80
C ILE A 119 2.31 -13.28 5.11
N LEU A 120 2.91 -13.82 4.05
CA LEU A 120 2.35 -14.98 3.36
C LEU A 120 2.18 -16.17 4.31
N ARG A 121 3.19 -16.45 5.12
CA ARG A 121 3.16 -17.55 6.11
C ARG A 121 2.09 -17.32 7.15
N LYS A 122 1.96 -16.10 7.67
CA LYS A 122 0.94 -15.70 8.64
C LYS A 122 -0.48 -15.87 8.09
N GLU A 123 -0.67 -15.56 6.81
CA GLU A 123 -1.97 -15.64 6.14
C GLU A 123 -2.28 -17.04 5.55
N GLY A 124 -1.31 -17.96 5.58
CA GLY A 124 -1.45 -19.27 4.94
C GLY A 124 -1.60 -19.18 3.42
N LEU A 125 -1.00 -18.17 2.79
CA LEU A 125 -1.08 -17.93 1.36
C LEU A 125 0.22 -18.34 0.65
N ARG A 126 0.05 -18.72 -0.64
CA ARG A 126 1.17 -18.93 -1.54
C ARG A 126 1.50 -17.63 -2.29
N PRO A 127 2.75 -17.45 -2.78
CA PRO A 127 3.15 -16.25 -3.53
C PRO A 127 2.22 -15.90 -4.69
N GLU A 128 1.66 -16.91 -5.40
CA GLU A 128 0.76 -16.71 -6.53
C GLU A 128 -0.59 -16.07 -6.14
N GLN A 129 -0.89 -15.99 -4.84
CA GLN A 129 -2.12 -15.41 -4.30
C GLN A 129 -1.91 -13.99 -3.77
N ALA A 130 -0.69 -13.45 -3.87
CA ALA A 130 -0.37 -12.11 -3.45
C ALA A 130 -0.01 -11.22 -4.65
N ALA A 131 -0.48 -9.97 -4.61
CA ALA A 131 -0.04 -8.89 -5.48
C ALA A 131 0.83 -7.92 -4.71
N TYR A 132 1.77 -7.28 -5.43
CA TYR A 132 2.59 -6.22 -4.88
C TYR A 132 2.62 -5.02 -5.84
N VAL A 133 2.40 -3.81 -5.30
CA VAL A 133 2.49 -2.55 -6.04
C VAL A 133 3.74 -1.80 -5.60
N GLY A 134 4.60 -1.47 -6.57
CA GLY A 134 5.87 -0.78 -6.32
C GLY A 134 6.17 0.28 -7.36
N ASP A 135 7.17 1.13 -7.10
CA ASP A 135 7.61 2.20 -7.98
C ASP A 135 9.13 2.25 -8.20
N ASP A 136 9.92 1.71 -7.29
CA ASP A 136 11.38 1.82 -7.34
C ASP A 136 12.06 0.44 -7.23
N VAL A 137 13.35 0.40 -7.53
CA VAL A 137 14.18 -0.82 -7.58
C VAL A 137 14.20 -1.59 -6.26
N ILE A 138 13.93 -0.93 -5.14
CA ILE A 138 13.81 -1.59 -3.83
C ILE A 138 12.62 -2.53 -3.71
N ASP A 139 11.64 -2.42 -4.61
CA ASP A 139 10.44 -3.25 -4.68
C ASP A 139 10.64 -4.52 -5.53
N LEU A 140 11.63 -4.51 -6.43
CA LEU A 140 11.88 -5.60 -7.37
C LEU A 140 12.03 -6.97 -6.68
N PRO A 141 12.70 -7.11 -5.52
CA PRO A 141 12.77 -8.39 -4.85
C PRO A 141 11.40 -9.00 -4.52
N VAL A 142 10.45 -8.18 -4.08
CA VAL A 142 9.07 -8.64 -3.82
C VAL A 142 8.31 -8.86 -5.12
N MET A 143 8.42 -7.94 -6.07
CA MET A 143 7.71 -8.01 -7.36
C MET A 143 8.07 -9.26 -8.15
N ARG A 144 9.33 -9.72 -8.10
CA ARG A 144 9.80 -10.96 -8.74
C ARG A 144 9.26 -12.23 -8.06
N ASN A 145 8.89 -12.13 -6.79
CA ASN A 145 8.45 -13.27 -5.97
C ASN A 145 6.95 -13.27 -5.66
N CYS A 146 6.15 -12.32 -6.18
CA CYS A 146 4.70 -12.30 -6.02
C CYS A 146 3.96 -12.84 -7.25
N GLY A 147 2.67 -13.15 -7.06
CA GLY A 147 1.81 -13.67 -8.14
C GLY A 147 1.46 -12.62 -9.19
N LEU A 148 1.26 -11.37 -8.77
CA LEU A 148 0.95 -10.23 -9.65
C LEU A 148 1.78 -9.02 -9.21
N SER A 149 2.80 -8.68 -9.98
CA SER A 149 3.56 -7.44 -9.81
C SER A 149 2.88 -6.30 -10.58
N VAL A 150 2.72 -5.15 -9.90
CA VAL A 150 2.11 -3.95 -10.44
C VAL A 150 3.08 -2.78 -10.29
N ALA A 151 3.36 -2.08 -11.37
CA ALA A 151 4.11 -0.83 -11.35
C ALA A 151 3.15 0.35 -11.47
N VAL A 152 3.37 1.41 -10.71
CA VAL A 152 2.62 2.67 -10.90
C VAL A 152 3.08 3.38 -12.17
N ALA A 153 2.23 4.25 -12.75
CA ALA A 153 2.52 4.92 -14.03
C ALA A 153 3.83 5.74 -14.02
N ASN A 154 4.23 6.28 -12.88
CA ASN A 154 5.47 7.02 -12.70
C ASN A 154 6.63 6.19 -12.11
N ALA A 155 6.48 4.86 -12.00
CA ALA A 155 7.55 3.98 -11.57
C ALA A 155 8.80 4.08 -12.47
N ARG A 156 9.95 3.68 -11.93
CA ARG A 156 11.21 3.61 -12.69
C ARG A 156 11.07 2.62 -13.84
N ALA A 157 11.84 2.84 -14.91
CA ALA A 157 11.77 2.00 -16.10
C ALA A 157 11.99 0.53 -15.79
N GLU A 158 13.01 0.23 -14.99
CA GLU A 158 13.37 -1.13 -14.57
C GLU A 158 12.22 -1.86 -13.84
N VAL A 159 11.42 -1.11 -13.09
CA VAL A 159 10.26 -1.65 -12.35
C VAL A 159 9.10 -1.95 -13.31
N LYS A 160 8.86 -1.05 -14.27
CA LYS A 160 7.84 -1.25 -15.31
C LYS A 160 8.14 -2.43 -16.22
N ASP A 161 9.41 -2.62 -16.58
CA ASP A 161 9.85 -3.69 -17.46
C ASP A 161 9.62 -5.08 -16.84
N GLU A 162 9.63 -5.17 -15.50
CA GLU A 162 9.40 -6.42 -14.77
C GLU A 162 7.96 -6.58 -14.25
N ALA A 163 7.11 -5.56 -14.43
CA ALA A 163 5.73 -5.60 -13.94
C ALA A 163 4.79 -6.42 -14.85
N HIS A 164 3.85 -7.14 -14.25
CA HIS A 164 2.78 -7.81 -14.98
C HIS A 164 1.69 -6.84 -15.44
N TYR A 165 1.54 -5.72 -14.73
CA TYR A 165 0.59 -4.66 -15.02
C TYR A 165 1.19 -3.30 -14.62
N VAL A 166 0.98 -2.29 -15.47
CA VAL A 166 1.33 -0.89 -15.17
C VAL A 166 0.03 -0.11 -15.04
N THR A 167 -0.14 0.65 -13.96
CA THR A 167 -1.34 1.44 -13.71
C THR A 167 -1.45 2.62 -14.69
N GLU A 168 -2.67 3.12 -14.90
CA GLU A 168 -2.91 4.33 -15.71
C GLU A 168 -2.54 5.58 -14.94
N HIS A 169 -2.85 5.61 -13.64
CA HIS A 169 -2.56 6.72 -12.75
C HIS A 169 -1.20 6.59 -12.05
N ARG A 170 -0.69 7.74 -11.61
CA ARG A 170 0.56 7.83 -10.85
C ARG A 170 0.34 7.42 -9.39
N GLY A 171 1.42 7.04 -8.71
CA GLY A 171 1.39 6.89 -7.26
C GLY A 171 0.93 8.16 -6.58
N GLY A 172 0.08 8.00 -5.54
CA GLY A 172 -0.56 9.11 -4.85
C GLY A 172 -1.64 9.85 -5.66
N ASP A 173 -2.06 9.30 -6.80
CA ASP A 173 -3.05 9.91 -7.70
C ASP A 173 -4.06 8.88 -8.25
N GLY A 174 -4.29 7.80 -7.52
CA GLY A 174 -5.24 6.75 -7.89
C GLY A 174 -4.63 5.45 -8.40
N ALA A 175 -3.31 5.26 -8.32
CA ALA A 175 -2.66 4.04 -8.78
C ALA A 175 -3.12 2.77 -8.04
N LEU A 176 -3.32 2.85 -6.71
CA LEU A 176 -3.88 1.72 -5.96
C LEU A 176 -5.34 1.46 -6.35
N ARG A 177 -6.08 2.50 -6.74
CA ARG A 177 -7.42 2.32 -7.28
C ARG A 177 -7.40 1.52 -8.57
N ASP A 178 -6.50 1.81 -9.50
CA ASP A 178 -6.34 1.04 -10.72
C ASP A 178 -6.00 -0.43 -10.43
N ALA A 179 -5.05 -0.66 -9.53
CA ALA A 179 -4.62 -2.01 -9.15
C ALA A 179 -5.78 -2.85 -8.56
N VAL A 180 -6.54 -2.25 -7.64
CA VAL A 180 -7.71 -2.91 -7.03
C VAL A 180 -8.80 -3.18 -8.07
N GLU A 181 -9.13 -2.18 -8.91
CA GLU A 181 -10.11 -2.37 -9.98
C GLU A 181 -9.70 -3.49 -10.94
N TYR A 182 -8.44 -3.51 -11.35
CA TYR A 182 -7.91 -4.54 -12.22
C TYR A 182 -8.09 -5.94 -11.63
N ILE A 183 -7.74 -6.12 -10.36
CA ILE A 183 -7.87 -7.41 -9.66
C ILE A 183 -9.33 -7.80 -9.50
N VAL A 184 -10.17 -6.90 -8.99
CA VAL A 184 -11.58 -7.19 -8.69
C VAL A 184 -12.39 -7.44 -9.96
N LYS A 185 -12.10 -6.69 -11.04
CA LYS A 185 -12.68 -6.92 -12.39
C LYS A 185 -12.26 -8.28 -12.96
N ALA A 186 -10.97 -8.65 -12.85
CA ALA A 186 -10.50 -9.96 -13.28
C ALA A 186 -11.17 -11.12 -12.54
N GLN A 187 -11.54 -10.90 -11.26
CA GLN A 187 -12.30 -11.87 -10.44
C GLN A 187 -13.81 -11.89 -10.74
N GLY A 188 -14.29 -10.99 -11.61
CA GLY A 188 -15.72 -10.89 -11.94
C GLY A 188 -16.60 -10.34 -10.81
N LYS A 189 -16.00 -9.69 -9.79
CA LYS A 189 -16.71 -9.21 -8.60
C LYS A 189 -17.03 -7.71 -8.60
N TRP A 190 -16.59 -6.98 -9.63
CA TRP A 190 -16.63 -5.52 -9.61
C TRP A 190 -18.03 -4.94 -9.39
N GLU A 191 -19.01 -5.41 -10.14
CA GLU A 191 -20.40 -4.89 -10.05
C GLU A 191 -21.02 -5.16 -8.68
N GLU A 192 -20.76 -6.35 -8.12
CA GLU A 192 -21.23 -6.74 -6.78
C GLU A 192 -20.61 -5.84 -5.71
N VAL A 193 -19.31 -5.66 -5.74
CA VAL A 193 -18.55 -4.84 -4.78
C VAL A 193 -19.01 -3.37 -4.83
N VAL A 194 -19.19 -2.80 -6.02
CA VAL A 194 -19.69 -1.43 -6.16
C VAL A 194 -21.11 -1.30 -5.60
N ARG A 195 -21.99 -2.26 -5.89
CA ARG A 195 -23.37 -2.29 -5.37
C ARG A 195 -23.41 -2.35 -3.85
N GLU A 196 -22.57 -3.20 -3.26
CA GLU A 196 -22.49 -3.35 -1.81
C GLU A 196 -21.92 -2.08 -1.16
N TYR A 197 -20.83 -1.53 -1.71
CA TYR A 197 -20.21 -0.30 -1.22
C TYR A 197 -21.18 0.90 -1.22
N THR A 198 -22.03 1.00 -2.25
CA THR A 198 -23.03 2.07 -2.35
C THR A 198 -24.27 1.83 -1.47
N ARG A 199 -24.63 0.56 -1.20
CA ARG A 199 -25.75 0.18 -0.34
C ARG A 199 -25.47 0.49 1.14
N GLU A 200 -24.27 0.19 1.63
CA GLU A 200 -23.88 0.45 3.03
C GLU A 200 -23.89 1.94 3.40
N ARG A 201 -23.81 2.84 2.40
CA ARG A 201 -23.78 4.30 2.60
C ARG A 201 -25.12 4.97 2.41
N SER A 202 -26.11 4.28 1.93
CA SER A 202 -27.47 4.83 1.87
C SER A 202 -28.10 4.75 3.26
N PRO A 203 -28.45 5.90 3.92
CA PRO A 203 -29.22 5.85 5.15
C PRO A 203 -30.52 5.08 4.88
N ALA A 204 -30.88 4.19 5.78
CA ALA A 204 -32.17 3.53 5.70
C ALA A 204 -33.26 4.61 5.58
N ARG A 205 -34.00 4.59 4.47
CA ARG A 205 -35.15 5.48 4.24
C ARG A 205 -36.30 5.10 5.14
#